data_d1cc58fd7272f5ab2a1f5670275e0215
#
_entry.id   d1cc58fd7272f5ab2a1f5670275e0215
#
_cell.length_a   1.000
_cell.length_b   1.000
_cell.length_c   1.000
_cell.angle_alpha   90.00
_cell.angle_beta   90.00
_cell.angle_gamma   90.00
#
_symmetry.space_group_name_H-M   'P 1'
#
loop_
_entity.id
_entity.type
_entity.pdbx_description
1 polymer ?
#
loop_
_entity_poly.entity_id
_entity_poly.type
_entity_poly.pdbx_seq_one_letter_code
_entity_poly.pdbx_strand_id
1 'polypeptide(L)'
;MFSHLKRITEHIINYREDGKIKDVTKYRLCEAYSEVVCEIWKKDSPKKSFAPSRFKEVLGKMNSLFAPTAANDAKDLLIYFIEQMHSELNVSSETNLNLIMPDDMNPMDHQQVLKCFVEEFMKKYNSVFSHYCYGSNVSITNCNGCGVKKYSYQCFSFIIFPLLEAKRNCVLEGRLNPMFYNNYILNIADCFQYNQKIEFFNGSNQMYCNICQGSRDSWMQTRISSPPLVLILILNRGRGNLDFREPFTFWETIDLRGYLEFPLEDNKYFLSGVVSHMGDSGPSGHFIAYCRMSEAQKWYCYNDSIVSESNFQEINSRGFPYILFYQKSQM
;
A
#
# COMPACT_ATOMS: atom_id res chain seq x y z
N MET A 1 -0.79 3.96 -13.09
CA MET A 1 -0.46 2.79 -12.24
C MET A 1 -1.58 1.76 -12.24
N PHE A 2 -2.77 2.00 -11.62
CA PHE A 2 -3.84 1.00 -11.59
C PHE A 2 -4.31 0.54 -12.97
N SER A 3 -4.29 1.42 -13.98
CA SER A 3 -4.58 1.05 -15.37
C SER A 3 -3.61 0.04 -16.00
N HIS A 4 -2.46 -0.21 -15.37
CA HIS A 4 -1.47 -1.21 -15.77
C HIS A 4 -1.53 -2.49 -14.91
N LEU A 5 -2.41 -2.54 -13.92
CA LEU A 5 -2.73 -3.76 -13.18
C LEU A 5 -3.80 -4.53 -13.95
N LYS A 6 -3.36 -5.44 -14.82
CA LYS A 6 -4.20 -6.11 -15.86
C LYS A 6 -5.55 -6.59 -15.33
N ARG A 7 -5.56 -7.34 -14.22
CA ARG A 7 -6.79 -7.92 -13.65
C ARG A 7 -7.78 -6.87 -13.15
N ILE A 8 -7.30 -5.80 -12.49
CA ILE A 8 -8.15 -4.70 -12.04
C ILE A 8 -8.72 -3.96 -13.24
N THR A 9 -7.88 -3.71 -14.25
CA THR A 9 -8.24 -3.03 -15.50
C THR A 9 -9.32 -3.80 -16.26
N GLU A 10 -9.11 -5.09 -16.51
CA GLU A 10 -10.07 -5.98 -17.17
C GLU A 10 -11.40 -6.01 -16.42
N HIS A 11 -11.37 -6.11 -15.08
CA HIS A 11 -12.58 -6.09 -14.27
C HIS A 11 -13.39 -4.79 -14.48
N ILE A 12 -12.73 -3.63 -14.47
CA ILE A 12 -13.39 -2.32 -14.65
C ILE A 12 -13.97 -2.19 -16.06
N ILE A 13 -13.23 -2.61 -17.09
CA ILE A 13 -13.71 -2.60 -18.49
C ILE A 13 -14.95 -3.50 -18.64
N ASN A 14 -14.88 -4.75 -18.18
CA ASN A 14 -15.98 -5.70 -18.23
C ASN A 14 -17.21 -5.18 -17.46
N TYR A 15 -17.00 -4.57 -16.30
CA TYR A 15 -18.08 -3.99 -15.49
C TYR A 15 -18.82 -2.88 -16.24
N ARG A 16 -18.09 -2.09 -17.04
CA ARG A 16 -18.65 -1.05 -17.91
C ARG A 16 -19.40 -1.68 -19.10
N GLU A 17 -18.80 -2.64 -19.79
CA GLU A 17 -19.39 -3.31 -20.96
C GLU A 17 -20.65 -4.08 -20.61
N ASP A 18 -20.70 -4.77 -19.46
CA ASP A 18 -21.87 -5.45 -18.92
C ASP A 18 -23.00 -4.48 -18.50
N GLY A 19 -22.75 -3.18 -18.58
CA GLY A 19 -23.72 -2.14 -18.18
C GLY A 19 -24.02 -2.14 -16.67
N LYS A 20 -23.17 -2.71 -15.84
CA LYS A 20 -23.31 -2.74 -14.38
C LYS A 20 -23.08 -1.37 -13.74
N ILE A 21 -22.40 -0.46 -14.45
CA ILE A 21 -22.15 0.94 -14.01
C ILE A 21 -23.30 1.87 -14.47
N LYS A 22 -24.53 1.40 -14.51
CA LYS A 22 -25.68 2.23 -14.94
C LYS A 22 -26.12 3.24 -13.88
N ASP A 23 -25.95 2.91 -12.61
CA ASP A 23 -26.28 3.80 -11.51
C ASP A 23 -25.12 4.77 -11.25
N VAL A 24 -25.12 5.90 -11.96
CA VAL A 24 -24.13 6.97 -11.83
C VAL A 24 -24.12 7.64 -10.44
N THR A 25 -25.13 7.41 -9.60
CA THR A 25 -25.14 7.90 -8.23
C THR A 25 -24.29 7.02 -7.32
N LYS A 26 -24.30 5.71 -7.54
CA LYS A 26 -23.51 4.71 -6.81
C LYS A 26 -22.07 4.61 -7.35
N TYR A 27 -21.89 4.57 -8.67
CA TYR A 27 -20.60 4.30 -9.33
C TYR A 27 -19.97 5.56 -9.94
N ARG A 28 -19.90 6.64 -9.17
CA ARG A 28 -19.46 7.96 -9.67
C ARG A 28 -18.01 7.97 -10.11
N LEU A 29 -17.10 7.56 -9.23
CA LEU A 29 -15.67 7.56 -9.52
C LEU A 29 -15.29 6.42 -10.44
N CYS A 30 -15.88 5.23 -10.23
CA CYS A 30 -15.65 4.04 -11.05
C CYS A 30 -16.04 4.29 -12.51
N GLU A 31 -17.18 4.93 -12.76
CA GLU A 31 -17.63 5.24 -14.10
C GLU A 31 -16.67 6.23 -14.79
N ALA A 32 -16.31 7.33 -14.11
CA ALA A 32 -15.37 8.31 -14.66
C ALA A 32 -13.97 7.71 -14.88
N TYR A 33 -13.53 6.83 -13.99
CA TYR A 33 -12.25 6.13 -14.15
C TYR A 33 -12.28 5.08 -15.26
N SER A 34 -13.41 4.38 -15.44
CA SER A 34 -13.55 3.41 -16.53
C SER A 34 -13.39 4.06 -17.91
N GLU A 35 -13.85 5.31 -18.06
CA GLU A 35 -13.62 6.09 -19.29
C GLU A 35 -12.12 6.31 -19.53
N VAL A 36 -11.39 6.71 -18.50
CA VAL A 36 -9.91 6.90 -18.59
C VAL A 36 -9.23 5.59 -19.00
N VAL A 37 -9.58 4.47 -18.38
CA VAL A 37 -9.00 3.16 -18.70
C VAL A 37 -9.31 2.74 -20.13
N CYS A 38 -10.55 2.89 -20.57
CA CYS A 38 -10.95 2.56 -21.94
C CYS A 38 -10.19 3.41 -22.98
N GLU A 39 -10.01 4.71 -22.73
CA GLU A 39 -9.25 5.56 -23.65
C GLU A 39 -7.75 5.26 -23.68
N ILE A 40 -7.14 4.89 -22.53
CA ILE A 40 -5.72 4.48 -22.45
C ILE A 40 -5.48 3.19 -23.26
N TRP A 41 -6.39 2.21 -23.16
CA TRP A 41 -6.19 0.88 -23.78
C TRP A 41 -6.89 0.71 -25.13
N LYS A 42 -7.48 1.79 -25.67
CA LYS A 42 -8.13 1.78 -26.97
C LYS A 42 -7.12 1.54 -28.07
N LYS A 43 -7.30 0.43 -28.78
CA LYS A 43 -6.50 0.12 -30.00
C LYS A 43 -6.85 1.15 -31.10
N ASP A 44 -5.85 1.58 -31.83
CA ASP A 44 -5.99 2.48 -32.98
C ASP A 44 -6.62 3.86 -32.66
N SER A 45 -6.39 4.38 -31.44
CA SER A 45 -6.82 5.73 -31.11
C SER A 45 -6.06 6.76 -31.97
N PRO A 46 -6.77 7.64 -32.70
CA PRO A 46 -6.12 8.72 -33.47
C PRO A 46 -5.53 9.80 -32.56
N LYS A 47 -5.90 9.80 -31.26
CA LYS A 47 -5.43 10.79 -30.28
C LYS A 47 -4.07 10.38 -29.72
N LYS A 48 -3.12 11.31 -29.72
CA LYS A 48 -1.79 11.10 -29.13
C LYS A 48 -1.80 11.14 -27.59
N SER A 49 -2.79 11.77 -27.00
CA SER A 49 -2.97 11.89 -25.54
C SER A 49 -4.45 12.05 -25.18
N PHE A 50 -4.81 11.69 -23.96
CA PHE A 50 -6.14 11.85 -23.40
C PHE A 50 -6.07 12.64 -22.10
N ALA A 51 -6.86 13.73 -22.02
CA ALA A 51 -7.00 14.52 -20.80
C ALA A 51 -8.16 13.97 -19.95
N PRO A 52 -7.92 13.48 -18.73
CA PRO A 52 -8.95 12.88 -17.86
C PRO A 52 -9.81 13.95 -17.15
N SER A 53 -10.33 14.92 -17.91
CA SER A 53 -11.02 16.10 -17.36
C SER A 53 -12.27 15.72 -16.56
N ARG A 54 -13.05 14.75 -17.06
CA ARG A 54 -14.25 14.26 -16.36
C ARG A 54 -13.89 13.55 -15.05
N PHE A 55 -12.87 12.69 -15.07
CA PHE A 55 -12.38 12.05 -13.85
C PHE A 55 -11.94 13.08 -12.79
N LYS A 56 -11.19 14.10 -13.22
CA LYS A 56 -10.77 15.21 -12.34
C LYS A 56 -11.97 15.98 -11.76
N GLU A 57 -12.98 16.27 -12.58
CA GLU A 57 -14.19 16.96 -12.15
C GLU A 57 -14.98 16.16 -11.12
N VAL A 58 -15.21 14.87 -11.39
CA VAL A 58 -15.93 13.96 -10.47
C VAL A 58 -15.17 13.83 -9.16
N LEU A 59 -13.87 13.60 -9.22
CA LEU A 59 -13.00 13.50 -8.06
C LEU A 59 -13.08 14.77 -7.18
N GLY A 60 -13.00 15.95 -7.80
CA GLY A 60 -13.10 17.23 -7.10
C GLY A 60 -14.48 17.50 -6.49
N LYS A 61 -15.56 17.03 -7.11
CA LYS A 61 -16.92 17.09 -6.55
C LYS A 61 -17.11 16.15 -5.36
N MET A 62 -16.43 15.02 -5.36
CA MET A 62 -16.52 14.03 -4.28
C MET A 62 -15.63 14.37 -3.10
N ASN A 63 -14.46 14.97 -3.35
CA ASN A 63 -13.53 15.41 -2.31
C ASN A 63 -12.92 16.77 -2.71
N SER A 64 -13.25 17.79 -1.93
CA SER A 64 -12.82 19.18 -2.18
C SER A 64 -11.29 19.37 -2.17
N LEU A 65 -10.54 18.46 -1.56
CA LEU A 65 -9.07 18.45 -1.61
C LEU A 65 -8.56 18.39 -3.06
N PHE A 66 -9.27 17.66 -3.93
CA PHE A 66 -8.87 17.48 -5.33
C PHE A 66 -9.56 18.46 -6.30
N ALA A 67 -10.42 19.35 -5.81
CA ALA A 67 -11.13 20.32 -6.67
C ALA A 67 -10.20 21.37 -7.28
N PRO A 68 -9.23 21.99 -6.54
CA PRO A 68 -8.36 23.02 -7.06
C PRO A 68 -7.43 22.54 -8.17
N THR A 69 -6.90 23.48 -8.93
CA THR A 69 -5.81 23.24 -9.90
C THR A 69 -4.43 23.18 -9.20
N ALA A 70 -4.36 23.49 -7.91
CA ALA A 70 -3.14 23.42 -7.13
C ALA A 70 -2.60 21.97 -7.05
N ALA A 71 -1.29 21.87 -6.84
CA ALA A 71 -0.64 20.58 -6.63
C ALA A 71 -1.21 19.85 -5.40
N ASN A 72 -1.42 18.56 -5.52
CA ASN A 72 -1.89 17.69 -4.47
C ASN A 72 -0.89 16.54 -4.25
N ASP A 73 -0.91 15.94 -3.07
CA ASP A 73 -0.08 14.79 -2.74
C ASP A 73 -0.60 13.53 -3.44
N ALA A 74 0.28 12.84 -4.17
CA ALA A 74 -0.05 11.58 -4.85
C ALA A 74 -0.50 10.48 -3.88
N LYS A 75 0.01 10.49 -2.64
CA LYS A 75 -0.40 9.59 -1.58
C LYS A 75 -1.87 9.79 -1.20
N ASP A 76 -2.29 11.06 -1.01
CA ASP A 76 -3.66 11.36 -0.62
C ASP A 76 -4.66 10.96 -1.73
N LEU A 77 -4.27 11.19 -2.99
CA LEU A 77 -5.04 10.71 -4.15
C LEU A 77 -5.12 9.16 -4.17
N LEU A 78 -4.00 8.47 -3.95
CA LEU A 78 -3.95 7.01 -3.96
C LEU A 78 -4.88 6.42 -2.90
N ILE A 79 -4.80 6.91 -1.66
CA ILE A 79 -5.59 6.43 -0.53
C ILE A 79 -7.07 6.63 -0.82
N TYR A 80 -7.46 7.86 -1.17
CA TYR A 80 -8.85 8.17 -1.49
C TYR A 80 -9.38 7.35 -2.67
N PHE A 81 -8.56 7.16 -3.71
CA PHE A 81 -8.94 6.38 -4.88
C PHE A 81 -9.23 4.91 -4.53
N ILE A 82 -8.35 4.25 -3.78
CA ILE A 82 -8.53 2.85 -3.37
C ILE A 82 -9.81 2.70 -2.54
N GLU A 83 -9.99 3.55 -1.53
CA GLU A 83 -11.14 3.51 -0.63
C GLU A 83 -12.45 3.73 -1.37
N GLN A 84 -12.50 4.74 -2.25
CA GLN A 84 -13.70 5.07 -3.00
C GLN A 84 -14.04 4.00 -4.04
N MET A 85 -13.04 3.52 -4.81
CA MET A 85 -13.24 2.45 -5.78
C MET A 85 -13.67 1.14 -5.10
N HIS A 86 -13.07 0.83 -3.95
CA HIS A 86 -13.52 -0.30 -3.14
C HIS A 86 -14.98 -0.13 -2.71
N SER A 87 -15.34 1.03 -2.16
CA SER A 87 -16.71 1.31 -1.70
C SER A 87 -17.75 1.18 -2.83
N GLU A 88 -17.46 1.73 -4.01
CA GLU A 88 -18.37 1.69 -5.15
C GLU A 88 -18.51 0.28 -5.77
N LEU A 89 -17.42 -0.51 -5.76
CA LEU A 89 -17.38 -1.86 -6.36
C LEU A 89 -17.64 -2.98 -5.35
N ASN A 90 -17.87 -2.66 -4.08
CA ASN A 90 -18.17 -3.66 -3.08
C ASN A 90 -19.56 -4.27 -3.32
N VAL A 91 -19.60 -5.56 -3.57
CA VAL A 91 -20.84 -6.33 -3.83
C VAL A 91 -21.42 -6.97 -2.56
N SER A 92 -20.78 -6.76 -1.41
CA SER A 92 -21.26 -7.29 -0.14
C SER A 92 -22.57 -6.61 0.27
N SER A 93 -23.53 -7.40 0.71
CA SER A 93 -24.78 -6.94 1.33
C SER A 93 -24.68 -6.82 2.85
N GLU A 94 -23.60 -7.29 3.46
CA GLU A 94 -23.44 -7.34 4.91
C GLU A 94 -22.85 -6.02 5.44
N THR A 95 -23.67 -5.27 6.18
CA THR A 95 -23.26 -3.97 6.76
C THR A 95 -22.73 -4.08 8.18
N ASN A 96 -22.99 -5.19 8.91
CA ASN A 96 -22.73 -5.31 10.34
C ASN A 96 -21.94 -6.59 10.69
N LEU A 97 -20.70 -6.71 10.24
CA LEU A 97 -19.79 -7.70 10.80
C LEU A 97 -18.97 -7.07 11.92
N ASN A 98 -19.31 -7.42 13.15
CA ASN A 98 -18.36 -7.26 14.25
C ASN A 98 -17.30 -8.37 14.07
N LEU A 99 -16.13 -8.00 13.56
CA LEU A 99 -14.94 -8.87 13.57
C LEU A 99 -14.47 -9.00 15.02
N ILE A 100 -15.29 -9.66 15.86
CA ILE A 100 -14.95 -9.98 17.24
C ILE A 100 -14.04 -11.21 17.17
N MET A 101 -12.76 -10.97 17.41
CA MET A 101 -11.82 -12.06 17.65
C MET A 101 -12.04 -12.57 19.06
N PRO A 102 -12.21 -13.90 19.27
CA PRO A 102 -12.30 -14.45 20.60
C PRO A 102 -11.03 -14.12 21.41
N ASP A 103 -11.21 -13.49 22.57
CA ASP A 103 -10.08 -13.15 23.48
C ASP A 103 -9.35 -14.40 24.04
N ASP A 104 -9.96 -15.59 23.93
CA ASP A 104 -9.53 -16.82 24.60
C ASP A 104 -9.05 -17.93 23.65
N MET A 105 -8.62 -17.60 22.42
CA MET A 105 -8.16 -18.66 21.50
C MET A 105 -6.79 -19.21 21.88
N ASN A 106 -6.69 -20.55 21.87
CA ASN A 106 -5.45 -21.28 22.12
C ASN A 106 -4.35 -20.85 21.13
N PRO A 107 -3.13 -20.51 21.60
CA PRO A 107 -2.00 -20.14 20.74
C PRO A 107 -1.67 -21.10 19.59
N MET A 108 -2.11 -22.35 19.66
CA MET A 108 -1.87 -23.35 18.61
C MET A 108 -2.74 -23.19 17.36
N ASP A 109 -3.80 -22.34 17.40
CA ASP A 109 -4.77 -22.21 16.30
C ASP A 109 -4.66 -20.90 15.51
N HIS A 110 -3.51 -20.19 15.55
CA HIS A 110 -3.37 -18.87 14.89
C HIS A 110 -3.67 -18.90 13.40
N GLN A 111 -3.27 -19.96 12.69
CA GLN A 111 -3.57 -20.07 11.26
C GLN A 111 -5.07 -20.21 11.03
N GLN A 112 -5.76 -20.94 11.89
CA GLN A 112 -7.23 -21.08 11.84
C GLN A 112 -7.91 -19.73 12.10
N VAL A 113 -7.45 -18.98 13.10
CA VAL A 113 -7.94 -17.63 13.41
C VAL A 113 -7.73 -16.68 12.24
N LEU A 114 -6.54 -16.68 11.66
CA LEU A 114 -6.26 -15.87 10.46
C LEU A 114 -7.20 -16.24 9.33
N LYS A 115 -7.41 -17.53 9.08
CA LYS A 115 -8.32 -17.98 8.03
C LYS A 115 -9.73 -17.46 8.26
N CYS A 116 -10.28 -17.63 9.47
CA CYS A 116 -11.60 -17.11 9.84
C CYS A 116 -11.66 -15.57 9.68
N PHE A 117 -10.62 -14.85 10.14
CA PHE A 117 -10.54 -13.40 10.00
C PHE A 117 -10.59 -12.97 8.53
N VAL A 118 -9.80 -13.60 7.65
CA VAL A 118 -9.77 -13.28 6.22
C VAL A 118 -11.12 -13.62 5.57
N GLU A 119 -11.73 -14.77 5.89
CA GLU A 119 -13.04 -15.15 5.37
C GLU A 119 -14.13 -14.14 5.77
N GLU A 120 -14.19 -13.73 7.04
CA GLU A 120 -15.14 -12.74 7.53
C GLU A 120 -14.88 -11.35 6.91
N PHE A 121 -13.59 -10.97 6.78
CA PHE A 121 -13.23 -9.74 6.09
C PHE A 121 -13.73 -9.74 4.64
N MET A 122 -13.50 -10.83 3.89
CA MET A 122 -13.91 -10.93 2.48
C MET A 122 -15.43 -11.00 2.30
N LYS A 123 -16.19 -11.48 3.27
CA LYS A 123 -17.66 -11.39 3.25
C LYS A 123 -18.13 -9.94 3.28
N LYS A 124 -17.48 -9.08 4.06
CA LYS A 124 -17.82 -7.66 4.20
C LYS A 124 -17.21 -6.79 3.11
N TYR A 125 -15.98 -7.08 2.73
CA TYR A 125 -15.18 -6.29 1.78
C TYR A 125 -14.91 -7.11 0.52
N ASN A 126 -15.92 -7.19 -0.37
CA ASN A 126 -15.89 -8.00 -1.57
C ASN A 126 -15.89 -7.12 -2.83
N SER A 127 -14.74 -6.63 -3.21
CA SER A 127 -14.50 -5.87 -4.45
C SER A 127 -13.21 -6.35 -5.11
N VAL A 128 -13.01 -5.99 -6.38
CA VAL A 128 -11.74 -6.25 -7.07
C VAL A 128 -10.54 -5.63 -6.32
N PHE A 129 -10.72 -4.46 -5.68
CA PHE A 129 -9.67 -3.84 -4.90
C PHE A 129 -9.35 -4.60 -3.61
N SER A 130 -10.36 -5.11 -2.89
CA SER A 130 -10.11 -5.92 -1.70
C SER A 130 -9.42 -7.24 -2.03
N HIS A 131 -9.76 -7.88 -3.14
CA HIS A 131 -9.12 -9.13 -3.58
C HIS A 131 -7.65 -8.95 -3.99
N TYR A 132 -7.31 -7.80 -4.58
CA TYR A 132 -5.95 -7.60 -5.09
C TYR A 132 -5.05 -6.77 -4.18
N CYS A 133 -5.58 -5.73 -3.53
CA CYS A 133 -4.78 -4.74 -2.81
C CYS A 133 -4.83 -4.87 -1.28
N TYR A 134 -5.79 -5.64 -0.72
CA TYR A 134 -5.87 -5.76 0.73
C TYR A 134 -5.11 -6.97 1.24
N GLY A 135 -4.30 -6.73 2.26
CA GLY A 135 -3.64 -7.73 3.07
C GLY A 135 -4.04 -7.58 4.53
N SER A 136 -3.45 -8.38 5.41
CA SER A 136 -3.64 -8.26 6.85
C SER A 136 -2.32 -8.30 7.61
N ASN A 137 -2.28 -7.56 8.71
CA ASN A 137 -1.24 -7.60 9.74
C ASN A 137 -1.78 -8.30 10.98
N VAL A 138 -0.87 -8.89 11.76
CA VAL A 138 -1.12 -9.34 13.11
C VAL A 138 -0.22 -8.58 14.07
N SER A 139 -0.81 -7.98 15.11
CA SER A 139 -0.08 -7.42 16.25
C SER A 139 -0.08 -8.43 17.39
N ILE A 140 1.11 -8.90 17.74
CA ILE A 140 1.35 -9.88 18.79
C ILE A 140 1.78 -9.13 20.04
N THR A 141 0.95 -9.10 21.07
CA THR A 141 1.26 -8.49 22.35
C THR A 141 1.55 -9.57 23.38
N ASN A 142 2.70 -9.50 24.07
CA ASN A 142 3.09 -10.43 25.11
C ASN A 142 3.15 -9.71 26.47
N CYS A 143 2.48 -10.27 27.47
CA CYS A 143 2.59 -9.82 28.86
C CYS A 143 3.80 -10.45 29.52
N ASN A 144 4.76 -9.65 30.00
CA ASN A 144 5.95 -10.17 30.69
C ASN A 144 5.63 -10.74 32.09
N GLY A 145 4.46 -10.42 32.67
CA GLY A 145 4.05 -10.95 33.96
C GLY A 145 3.57 -12.41 33.91
N CYS A 146 2.76 -12.78 32.92
CA CYS A 146 2.20 -14.15 32.80
C CYS A 146 2.61 -14.86 31.52
N GLY A 147 3.34 -14.21 30.59
CA GLY A 147 3.76 -14.79 29.32
C GLY A 147 2.65 -15.00 28.29
N VAL A 148 1.42 -14.59 28.60
CA VAL A 148 0.28 -14.75 27.66
C VAL A 148 0.44 -13.82 26.48
N LYS A 149 0.24 -14.36 25.28
CA LYS A 149 0.23 -13.61 24.02
C LYS A 149 -1.20 -13.34 23.59
N LYS A 150 -1.45 -12.10 23.13
CA LYS A 150 -2.68 -11.71 22.45
C LYS A 150 -2.39 -11.37 21.02
N TYR A 151 -3.34 -11.68 20.13
CA TYR A 151 -3.21 -11.48 18.69
C TYR A 151 -4.35 -10.59 18.21
N SER A 152 -4.00 -9.52 17.52
CA SER A 152 -4.96 -8.57 16.92
C SER A 152 -4.70 -8.47 15.44
N TYR A 153 -5.71 -8.77 14.62
CA TYR A 153 -5.62 -8.72 13.16
C TYR A 153 -6.22 -7.42 12.64
N GLN A 154 -5.55 -6.82 11.67
CA GLN A 154 -6.00 -5.61 10.99
C GLN A 154 -5.73 -5.72 9.49
N CYS A 155 -6.68 -5.27 8.66
CA CYS A 155 -6.48 -5.19 7.23
C CYS A 155 -5.78 -3.89 6.84
N PHE A 156 -5.01 -3.96 5.75
CA PHE A 156 -4.37 -2.81 5.13
C PHE A 156 -4.47 -2.91 3.60
N SER A 157 -4.50 -1.79 2.91
CA SER A 157 -4.41 -1.70 1.45
C SER A 157 -3.08 -1.12 0.96
N PHE A 158 -2.27 -0.59 1.86
CA PHE A 158 -0.92 -0.08 1.64
C PHE A 158 -0.13 -0.11 2.96
N ILE A 159 1.20 -0.07 2.85
CA ILE A 159 2.09 0.09 4.00
C ILE A 159 2.81 1.43 3.85
N ILE A 160 2.85 2.23 4.92
CA ILE A 160 3.58 3.49 4.96
C ILE A 160 4.92 3.27 5.65
N PHE A 161 6.00 3.58 4.96
CA PHE A 161 7.36 3.56 5.51
C PHE A 161 7.83 4.96 5.87
N PRO A 162 7.92 5.31 7.16
CA PRO A 162 8.50 6.58 7.63
C PRO A 162 10.02 6.51 7.51
N LEU A 163 10.59 7.06 6.41
CA LEU A 163 11.99 6.85 6.04
C LEU A 163 12.97 7.32 7.11
N LEU A 164 12.75 8.49 7.70
CA LEU A 164 13.64 9.03 8.71
C LEU A 164 13.65 8.23 10.01
N GLU A 165 12.48 7.79 10.44
CA GLU A 165 12.34 6.95 11.62
C GLU A 165 12.96 5.58 11.38
N ALA A 166 12.80 5.01 10.20
CA ALA A 166 13.44 3.76 9.81
C ALA A 166 14.97 3.90 9.83
N LYS A 167 15.51 4.99 9.29
CA LYS A 167 16.97 5.26 9.31
C LYS A 167 17.50 5.46 10.73
N ARG A 168 16.79 6.19 11.59
CA ARG A 168 17.14 6.34 13.01
C ARG A 168 17.14 5.00 13.74
N ASN A 169 16.16 4.15 13.43
CA ASN A 169 16.06 2.82 14.02
C ASN A 169 17.27 1.92 13.66
N CYS A 170 17.84 2.07 12.46
CA CYS A 170 19.08 1.35 12.10
C CYS A 170 20.22 1.67 13.05
N VAL A 171 20.32 2.92 13.54
CA VAL A 171 21.31 3.31 14.56
C VAL A 171 20.96 2.73 15.92
N LEU A 172 19.69 2.82 16.34
CA LEU A 172 19.25 2.33 17.65
C LEU A 172 19.44 0.83 17.82
N GLU A 173 19.26 0.07 16.75
CA GLU A 173 19.48 -1.38 16.72
C GLU A 173 20.96 -1.77 16.48
N GLY A 174 21.89 -0.81 16.40
CA GLY A 174 23.30 -1.06 16.15
C GLY A 174 23.63 -1.56 14.73
N ARG A 175 22.67 -1.52 13.80
CA ARG A 175 22.87 -1.90 12.39
C ARG A 175 23.61 -0.84 11.59
N LEU A 176 23.56 0.40 12.05
CA LEU A 176 24.23 1.54 11.44
C LEU A 176 25.07 2.28 12.49
N ASN A 177 26.37 2.42 12.21
CA ASN A 177 27.23 3.28 13.04
C ASN A 177 26.81 4.75 12.86
N PRO A 178 26.57 5.51 13.95
CA PRO A 178 26.18 6.92 13.90
C PRO A 178 27.08 7.81 13.04
N MET A 179 28.39 7.51 12.98
CA MET A 179 29.36 8.25 12.16
C MET A 179 29.04 8.20 10.65
N PHE A 180 28.37 7.15 10.19
CA PHE A 180 28.00 6.98 8.78
C PHE A 180 26.56 7.36 8.49
N TYR A 181 25.81 7.91 9.45
CA TYR A 181 24.39 8.22 9.31
C TYR A 181 24.08 9.05 8.06
N ASN A 182 24.82 10.11 7.83
CA ASN A 182 24.58 11.02 6.69
C ASN A 182 24.89 10.39 5.33
N ASN A 183 25.81 9.41 5.30
CA ASN A 183 26.22 8.73 4.06
C ASN A 183 25.47 7.41 3.83
N TYR A 184 24.64 6.99 4.78
CA TYR A 184 23.87 5.75 4.66
C TYR A 184 22.67 5.96 3.75
N ILE A 185 22.56 5.13 2.73
CA ILE A 185 21.40 5.08 1.83
C ILE A 185 20.45 4.03 2.39
N LEU A 186 19.30 4.52 2.86
CA LEU A 186 18.23 3.65 3.37
C LEU A 186 17.69 2.76 2.25
N ASN A 187 17.33 1.54 2.58
CA ASN A 187 16.77 0.58 1.62
C ASN A 187 15.44 0.00 2.09
N ILE A 188 14.76 -0.69 1.18
CA ILE A 188 13.43 -1.26 1.44
C ILE A 188 13.44 -2.31 2.56
N ALA A 189 14.54 -3.07 2.76
CA ALA A 189 14.63 -4.06 3.84
C ALA A 189 14.70 -3.38 5.20
N ASP A 190 15.41 -2.25 5.32
CA ASP A 190 15.42 -1.45 6.56
C ASP A 190 14.03 -0.99 6.96
N CYS A 191 13.22 -0.60 5.98
CA CYS A 191 11.84 -0.18 6.21
C CYS A 191 10.95 -1.33 6.68
N PHE A 192 11.08 -2.51 6.08
CA PHE A 192 10.36 -3.69 6.56
C PHE A 192 10.80 -4.12 7.96
N GLN A 193 12.10 -4.05 8.27
CA GLN A 193 12.61 -4.33 9.61
C GLN A 193 12.06 -3.32 10.63
N TYR A 194 12.03 -2.03 10.28
CA TYR A 194 11.39 -1.01 11.11
C TYR A 194 9.90 -1.30 11.35
N ASN A 195 9.18 -1.72 10.31
CA ASN A 195 7.73 -2.01 10.40
C ASN A 195 7.42 -3.18 11.34
N GLN A 196 8.36 -4.12 11.51
CA GLN A 196 8.22 -5.27 12.42
C GLN A 196 9.07 -5.17 13.68
N LYS A 197 9.56 -3.95 14.03
CA LYS A 197 10.32 -3.76 15.27
C LYS A 197 9.49 -4.14 16.49
N ILE A 198 10.17 -4.61 17.52
CA ILE A 198 9.54 -4.86 18.82
C ILE A 198 9.41 -3.53 19.56
N GLU A 199 8.22 -3.23 20.03
CA GLU A 199 7.92 -2.08 20.88
C GLU A 199 7.74 -2.54 22.33
N PHE A 200 8.44 -1.89 23.26
CA PHE A 200 8.39 -2.22 24.68
C PHE A 200 7.51 -1.22 25.43
N PHE A 201 6.63 -1.74 26.27
CA PHE A 201 5.70 -0.97 27.09
C PHE A 201 6.04 -1.17 28.57
N ASN A 202 6.80 -0.22 29.15
CA ASN A 202 7.35 -0.30 30.49
C ASN A 202 7.01 0.95 31.32
N GLY A 203 7.07 0.85 32.65
CA GLY A 203 6.89 1.98 33.56
C GLY A 203 5.51 2.63 33.41
N SER A 204 5.45 3.91 33.00
CA SER A 204 4.17 4.63 32.80
C SER A 204 3.38 4.18 31.58
N ASN A 205 4.00 3.44 30.66
CA ASN A 205 3.37 2.97 29.42
C ASN A 205 3.01 1.48 29.46
N GLN A 206 2.96 0.86 30.64
CA GLN A 206 2.55 -0.53 30.81
C GLN A 206 1.18 -0.81 30.20
N MET A 207 0.97 -2.01 29.66
CA MET A 207 -0.31 -2.45 29.14
C MET A 207 -1.10 -3.22 30.18
N TYR A 208 -2.43 -3.05 30.19
CA TYR A 208 -3.31 -3.81 31.07
C TYR A 208 -3.43 -5.25 30.59
N CYS A 209 -3.18 -6.20 31.49
CA CYS A 209 -3.31 -7.63 31.25
C CYS A 209 -4.53 -8.20 31.97
N ASN A 210 -5.49 -8.76 31.22
CA ASN A 210 -6.71 -9.35 31.80
C ASN A 210 -6.40 -10.58 32.70
N ILE A 211 -5.35 -11.34 32.39
CA ILE A 211 -4.95 -12.50 33.20
C ILE A 211 -4.29 -12.05 34.52
N CYS A 212 -3.39 -11.07 34.47
CA CYS A 212 -2.73 -10.54 35.65
C CYS A 212 -3.61 -9.56 36.45
N GLN A 213 -4.77 -9.17 35.92
CA GLN A 213 -5.69 -8.17 36.49
C GLN A 213 -5.00 -6.84 36.85
N GLY A 214 -4.09 -6.37 36.00
CA GLY A 214 -3.34 -5.14 36.23
C GLY A 214 -2.36 -4.81 35.11
N SER A 215 -1.81 -3.57 35.21
CA SER A 215 -0.77 -3.11 34.28
C SER A 215 0.52 -3.91 34.44
N ARG A 216 1.11 -4.33 33.34
CA ARG A 216 2.35 -5.12 33.31
C ARG A 216 3.25 -4.63 32.18
N ASP A 217 4.55 -4.78 32.39
CA ASP A 217 5.51 -4.65 31.30
C ASP A 217 5.16 -5.63 30.20
N SER A 218 5.20 -5.16 28.97
CA SER A 218 4.77 -5.93 27.82
C SER A 218 5.61 -5.54 26.61
N TRP A 219 5.60 -6.40 25.60
CA TRP A 219 6.11 -6.03 24.29
C TRP A 219 5.07 -6.32 23.20
N MET A 220 5.16 -5.59 22.10
CA MET A 220 4.32 -5.79 20.93
C MET A 220 5.18 -5.83 19.66
N GLN A 221 4.81 -6.71 18.74
CA GLN A 221 5.38 -6.79 17.42
C GLN A 221 4.27 -6.93 16.38
N THR A 222 4.34 -6.12 15.30
CA THR A 222 3.41 -6.24 14.17
C THR A 222 4.11 -6.91 13.01
N ARG A 223 3.47 -7.94 12.43
CA ARG A 223 3.96 -8.68 11.26
C ARG A 223 2.87 -8.78 10.21
N ILE A 224 3.24 -8.98 8.96
CA ILE A 224 2.28 -9.27 7.91
C ILE A 224 1.76 -10.69 8.11
N SER A 225 0.44 -10.87 8.25
CA SER A 225 -0.19 -12.19 8.42
C SER A 225 -0.72 -12.76 7.10
N SER A 226 -1.26 -11.91 6.21
CA SER A 226 -1.66 -12.28 4.85
C SER A 226 -1.26 -11.16 3.89
N PRO A 227 -0.28 -11.37 3.03
CA PRO A 227 0.16 -10.33 2.10
C PRO A 227 -0.81 -10.22 0.91
N PRO A 228 -1.06 -9.00 0.37
CA PRO A 228 -1.94 -8.79 -0.78
C PRO A 228 -1.30 -9.28 -2.09
N LEU A 229 -2.09 -9.45 -3.15
CA LEU A 229 -1.55 -9.76 -4.47
C LEU A 229 -0.81 -8.57 -5.10
N VAL A 230 -1.28 -7.35 -4.82
CA VAL A 230 -0.63 -6.08 -5.16
C VAL A 230 -0.24 -5.37 -3.88
N LEU A 231 1.04 -5.39 -3.56
CA LEU A 231 1.60 -4.71 -2.39
C LEU A 231 1.96 -3.28 -2.75
N ILE A 232 1.33 -2.32 -2.07
CA ILE A 232 1.55 -0.90 -2.27
C ILE A 232 2.34 -0.36 -1.08
N LEU A 233 3.50 0.24 -1.37
CA LEU A 233 4.39 0.81 -0.37
C LEU A 233 4.47 2.33 -0.57
N ILE A 234 4.13 3.10 0.44
CA ILE A 234 4.21 4.55 0.44
C ILE A 234 5.44 4.97 1.23
N LEU A 235 6.36 5.67 0.58
CA LEU A 235 7.58 6.18 1.17
C LEU A 235 7.30 7.56 1.76
N ASN A 236 7.03 7.62 3.06
CA ASN A 236 6.76 8.88 3.75
C ASN A 236 8.07 9.65 3.96
N ARG A 237 8.27 10.69 3.14
CA ARG A 237 9.49 11.50 3.11
C ARG A 237 9.43 12.73 4.00
N GLY A 238 8.35 12.92 4.77
CA GLY A 238 8.15 14.15 5.54
C GLY A 238 7.85 15.37 4.66
N ARG A 239 7.79 16.56 5.26
CA ARG A 239 7.51 17.83 4.57
C ARG A 239 8.74 18.75 4.47
N GLY A 240 9.79 18.49 5.25
CA GLY A 240 11.03 19.26 5.23
C GLY A 240 11.87 18.97 3.99
N ASN A 241 12.55 19.99 3.44
CA ASN A 241 13.34 19.84 2.21
C ASN A 241 14.47 18.80 2.35
N LEU A 242 15.14 18.73 3.49
CA LEU A 242 16.21 17.76 3.73
C LEU A 242 15.66 16.34 3.86
N ASP A 243 14.57 16.20 4.59
CA ASP A 243 13.92 14.92 4.84
C ASP A 243 13.32 14.33 3.56
N PHE A 244 12.76 15.22 2.71
CA PHE A 244 12.19 14.82 1.43
C PHE A 244 13.24 14.22 0.48
N ARG A 245 14.49 14.71 0.53
CA ARG A 245 15.60 14.27 -0.30
C ARG A 245 16.34 13.05 0.25
N GLU A 246 15.87 12.42 1.32
CA GLU A 246 16.52 11.24 1.88
C GLU A 246 16.75 10.18 0.80
N PRO A 247 17.99 9.78 0.50
CA PRO A 247 18.30 8.76 -0.48
C PRO A 247 17.67 7.42 -0.10
N PHE A 248 17.06 6.76 -1.07
CA PHE A 248 16.38 5.49 -0.85
C PHE A 248 16.61 4.53 -2.02
N THR A 249 16.91 3.28 -1.71
CA THR A 249 17.07 2.22 -2.70
C THR A 249 16.03 1.11 -2.53
N PHE A 250 15.64 0.52 -3.64
CA PHE A 250 14.71 -0.61 -3.71
C PHE A 250 15.09 -1.54 -4.85
N TRP A 251 14.49 -2.72 -4.91
CA TRP A 251 14.84 -3.74 -5.89
C TRP A 251 13.66 -4.09 -6.80
N GLU A 252 13.95 -4.63 -7.98
CA GLU A 252 12.90 -5.15 -8.88
C GLU A 252 12.17 -6.36 -8.30
N THR A 253 12.83 -7.10 -7.41
CA THR A 253 12.23 -8.28 -6.76
C THR A 253 12.48 -8.20 -5.26
N ILE A 254 11.45 -8.46 -4.47
CA ILE A 254 11.51 -8.59 -3.02
C ILE A 254 10.96 -9.94 -2.58
N ASP A 255 11.53 -10.51 -1.52
CA ASP A 255 11.04 -11.71 -0.85
C ASP A 255 10.51 -11.32 0.53
N LEU A 256 9.21 -11.51 0.75
CA LEU A 256 8.55 -11.13 2.01
C LEU A 256 8.69 -12.21 3.10
N ARG A 257 9.33 -13.36 2.85
CA ARG A 257 9.42 -14.49 3.80
C ARG A 257 9.83 -14.08 5.21
N GLY A 258 10.84 -13.21 5.33
CA GLY A 258 11.33 -12.73 6.63
C GLY A 258 10.37 -11.80 7.39
N TYR A 259 9.34 -11.30 6.72
CA TYR A 259 8.41 -10.29 7.25
C TYR A 259 7.00 -10.84 7.50
N LEU A 260 6.74 -12.08 7.06
CA LEU A 260 5.47 -12.77 7.27
C LEU A 260 5.45 -13.50 8.60
N GLU A 261 4.30 -13.48 9.28
CA GLU A 261 4.06 -14.36 10.43
C GLU A 261 3.96 -15.82 10.00
N PHE A 262 3.30 -16.07 8.87
CA PHE A 262 3.17 -17.39 8.27
C PHE A 262 3.75 -17.34 6.85
N PRO A 263 5.02 -17.77 6.66
CA PRO A 263 5.64 -17.82 5.33
C PRO A 263 4.85 -18.75 4.40
N LEU A 264 4.62 -18.26 3.18
CA LEU A 264 3.97 -19.02 2.10
C LEU A 264 5.04 -19.77 1.28
N GLU A 265 4.62 -20.66 0.39
CA GLU A 265 5.53 -21.32 -0.57
C GLU A 265 6.18 -20.30 -1.49
N ASP A 266 5.39 -19.38 -2.07
CA ASP A 266 5.86 -18.26 -2.87
C ASP A 266 5.62 -16.93 -2.14
N ASN A 267 6.72 -16.26 -1.80
CA ASN A 267 6.73 -14.97 -1.12
C ASN A 267 7.35 -13.85 -1.99
N LYS A 268 7.64 -14.15 -3.26
CA LYS A 268 8.31 -13.21 -4.16
C LYS A 268 7.32 -12.25 -4.78
N TYR A 269 7.75 -11.00 -4.85
CA TYR A 269 7.03 -9.90 -5.46
C TYR A 269 7.92 -9.18 -6.46
N PHE A 270 7.35 -8.79 -7.59
CA PHE A 270 8.02 -8.08 -8.67
C PHE A 270 7.50 -6.65 -8.75
N LEU A 271 8.43 -5.71 -8.86
CA LEU A 271 8.11 -4.31 -9.05
C LEU A 271 7.37 -4.13 -10.39
N SER A 272 6.18 -3.57 -10.33
CA SER A 272 5.32 -3.30 -11.49
C SER A 272 5.15 -1.82 -11.78
N GLY A 273 5.45 -0.97 -10.79
CA GLY A 273 5.38 0.44 -10.99
C GLY A 273 5.93 1.29 -9.86
N VAL A 274 6.33 2.50 -10.21
CA VAL A 274 6.87 3.51 -9.30
C VAL A 274 6.25 4.85 -9.61
N VAL A 275 5.76 5.55 -8.58
CA VAL A 275 5.46 6.97 -8.66
C VAL A 275 6.65 7.72 -8.06
N SER A 276 7.27 8.59 -8.83
CA SER A 276 8.42 9.40 -8.41
C SER A 276 8.06 10.88 -8.40
N HIS A 277 8.55 11.59 -7.40
CA HIS A 277 8.46 13.04 -7.32
C HIS A 277 9.69 13.66 -7.97
N MET A 278 9.46 14.62 -8.85
CA MET A 278 10.47 15.43 -9.51
C MET A 278 10.44 16.83 -8.91
N GLY A 279 11.52 17.23 -8.29
CA GLY A 279 11.64 18.54 -7.63
C GLY A 279 12.41 18.44 -6.33
N ASP A 280 12.73 19.61 -5.77
CA ASP A 280 13.65 19.72 -4.64
C ASP A 280 12.97 19.75 -3.28
N SER A 281 11.63 19.79 -3.24
CA SER A 281 10.87 19.87 -1.99
C SER A 281 9.52 19.20 -2.10
N GLY A 282 8.97 18.73 -0.97
CA GLY A 282 7.64 18.12 -0.93
C GLY A 282 6.49 19.01 -1.38
N PRO A 283 6.47 20.32 -1.04
CA PRO A 283 5.38 21.23 -1.42
C PRO A 283 5.38 21.67 -2.89
N SER A 284 6.51 21.54 -3.60
CA SER A 284 6.63 21.96 -5.00
C SER A 284 7.36 20.91 -5.82
N GLY A 285 6.82 20.58 -6.96
CA GLY A 285 7.40 19.60 -7.86
C GLY A 285 6.36 18.98 -8.78
N HIS A 286 6.71 17.85 -9.35
CA HIS A 286 5.90 17.16 -10.33
C HIS A 286 5.98 15.65 -10.10
N PHE A 287 4.85 14.95 -10.17
CA PHE A 287 4.82 13.50 -10.09
C PHE A 287 4.83 12.88 -11.48
N ILE A 288 5.71 11.88 -11.65
CA ILE A 288 5.75 11.03 -12.84
C ILE A 288 5.54 9.59 -12.43
N ALA A 289 5.08 8.75 -13.36
CA ALA A 289 4.87 7.34 -13.10
C ALA A 289 5.71 6.47 -14.04
N TYR A 290 6.33 5.45 -13.50
CA TYR A 290 6.95 4.37 -14.24
C TYR A 290 6.09 3.14 -14.13
N CYS A 291 5.74 2.52 -15.25
CA CYS A 291 4.98 1.28 -15.28
C CYS A 291 5.71 0.22 -16.10
N ARG A 292 5.71 -1.00 -15.59
CA ARG A 292 6.22 -2.17 -16.34
C ARG A 292 5.08 -2.77 -17.13
N MET A 293 5.26 -2.88 -18.43
CA MET A 293 4.31 -3.58 -19.31
C MET A 293 4.54 -5.08 -19.22
N SER A 294 3.54 -5.81 -18.75
CA SER A 294 3.64 -7.25 -18.52
C SER A 294 3.98 -8.07 -19.78
N GLU A 295 3.44 -7.69 -20.92
CA GLU A 295 3.64 -8.40 -22.18
C GLU A 295 5.04 -8.19 -22.76
N ALA A 296 5.55 -6.96 -22.72
CA ALA A 296 6.86 -6.62 -23.27
C ALA A 296 8.00 -6.71 -22.25
N GLN A 297 7.71 -6.87 -20.97
CA GLN A 297 8.65 -6.80 -19.85
C GLN A 297 9.51 -5.52 -19.84
N LYS A 298 9.00 -4.45 -20.47
CA LYS A 298 9.64 -3.15 -20.62
C LYS A 298 9.05 -2.12 -19.67
N TRP A 299 9.88 -1.18 -19.26
CA TRP A 299 9.49 -0.04 -18.48
C TRP A 299 9.15 1.15 -19.37
N TYR A 300 8.11 1.89 -18.98
CA TYR A 300 7.72 3.14 -19.60
C TYR A 300 7.56 4.23 -18.55
N CYS A 301 8.09 5.43 -18.86
CA CYS A 301 7.89 6.64 -18.08
C CYS A 301 6.68 7.41 -18.63
N TYR A 302 5.74 7.71 -17.76
CA TYR A 302 4.55 8.51 -18.03
C TYR A 302 4.71 9.87 -17.35
N ASN A 303 4.90 10.90 -18.17
CA ASN A 303 5.08 12.28 -17.74
C ASN A 303 4.08 13.16 -18.51
N ASP A 304 2.90 13.37 -17.92
CA ASP A 304 1.74 14.01 -18.54
C ASP A 304 1.38 13.40 -19.91
N SER A 305 1.52 14.16 -20.99
CA SER A 305 1.25 13.71 -22.37
C SER A 305 2.42 12.95 -23.01
N ILE A 306 3.56 12.86 -22.35
CA ILE A 306 4.78 12.24 -22.87
C ILE A 306 4.93 10.86 -22.28
N VAL A 307 5.06 9.86 -23.16
CA VAL A 307 5.38 8.49 -22.78
C VAL A 307 6.68 8.10 -23.48
N SER A 308 7.65 7.64 -22.70
CA SER A 308 8.96 7.19 -23.21
C SER A 308 9.36 5.84 -22.62
N GLU A 309 10.10 5.05 -23.40
CA GLU A 309 10.72 3.83 -22.86
C GLU A 309 11.74 4.21 -21.77
N SER A 310 11.84 3.39 -20.75
CA SER A 310 12.70 3.59 -19.59
C SER A 310 13.27 2.26 -19.12
N ASN A 311 14.09 2.27 -18.08
CA ASN A 311 14.68 1.09 -17.47
C ASN A 311 14.81 1.26 -15.95
N PHE A 312 15.08 0.16 -15.25
CA PHE A 312 15.16 0.18 -13.80
C PHE A 312 16.29 1.07 -13.25
N GLN A 313 17.40 1.20 -13.97
CA GLN A 313 18.51 2.07 -13.55
C GLN A 313 18.09 3.54 -13.58
N GLU A 314 17.38 3.98 -14.63
CA GLU A 314 16.83 5.35 -14.70
C GLU A 314 15.83 5.59 -13.58
N ILE A 315 14.93 4.64 -13.28
CA ILE A 315 13.93 4.76 -12.21
C ILE A 315 14.59 4.99 -10.86
N ASN A 316 15.70 4.31 -10.57
CA ASN A 316 16.45 4.47 -9.31
C ASN A 316 17.26 5.77 -9.23
N SER A 317 17.60 6.38 -10.35
CA SER A 317 18.46 7.55 -10.40
C SER A 317 17.72 8.88 -10.63
N ARG A 318 16.48 8.83 -11.11
CA ARG A 318 15.74 10.02 -11.53
C ARG A 318 14.59 10.33 -10.57
N GLY A 319 14.69 11.44 -9.86
CA GLY A 319 13.70 11.90 -8.89
C GLY A 319 13.72 11.11 -7.59
N PHE A 320 12.69 11.31 -6.80
CA PHE A 320 12.53 10.67 -5.49
C PHE A 320 11.38 9.66 -5.58
N PRO A 321 11.65 8.35 -5.44
CA PRO A 321 10.58 7.35 -5.38
C PRO A 321 9.66 7.67 -4.21
N TYR A 322 8.35 7.63 -4.47
CA TYR A 322 7.33 8.06 -3.52
C TYR A 322 6.31 6.96 -3.22
N ILE A 323 5.89 6.20 -4.25
CA ILE A 323 5.00 5.05 -4.09
C ILE A 323 5.54 3.91 -4.96
N LEU A 324 5.67 2.72 -4.37
CA LEU A 324 6.11 1.51 -5.06
C LEU A 324 4.93 0.52 -5.15
N PHE A 325 4.77 -0.10 -6.31
CA PHE A 325 3.79 -1.15 -6.55
C PHE A 325 4.51 -2.45 -6.88
N TYR A 326 4.29 -3.45 -6.05
CA TYR A 326 4.82 -4.79 -6.24
C TYR A 326 3.67 -5.76 -6.48
N GLN A 327 3.83 -6.69 -7.41
CA GLN A 327 2.86 -7.74 -7.72
C GLN A 327 3.45 -9.11 -7.37
N LYS A 328 2.62 -10.01 -6.86
CA LYS A 328 2.99 -11.39 -6.61
C LYS A 328 3.25 -12.13 -7.93
N SER A 329 4.19 -13.09 -7.95
CA SER A 329 4.70 -13.74 -9.18
C SER A 329 3.66 -14.50 -10.01
N GLN A 330 2.53 -14.88 -9.43
CA GLN A 330 1.49 -15.68 -10.08
C GLN A 330 0.30 -14.89 -10.63
N MET A 331 0.47 -13.59 -10.87
CA MET A 331 -0.62 -12.77 -11.45
C MET A 331 -0.56 -12.69 -12.97
#